data_60dc456d874d6fb220eeb13e0b1eef18
#
_entry.id   60dc456d874d6fb220eeb13e0b1eef18
#
_cell.length_a   1.000
_cell.length_b   1.000
_cell.length_c   1.000
_cell.angle_alpha   90.00
_cell.angle_beta   90.00
_cell.angle_gamma   90.00
#
_symmetry.space_group_name_H-M   'P 1'
#
loop_
_entity.id
_entity.type
_entity.pdbx_description
1 polymer ?
#
loop_
_entity_poly.entity_id
_entity_poly.type
_entity_poly.pdbx_seq_one_letter_code
_entity_poly.pdbx_strand_id
1 'polypeptide(L)'
;MSMFRLVLVAALVLGCNVEPKDTTPVDADDTVGTIHLMIWTDDSSYAGTNDGSIEFCLSASDCFKPYKPSWNDLERGIRDIQVFETVGLSRSALDRFVVQTTDGEDRWTPAGFQVSFDGETVYCKNDLDFYIGNGAGELLSWTDPDGLHVDCTTVFETPLTHGPFVGDVGPNSAQVWYRTDSTRQVKLFLATSEAALATAAPVNSSYPQASTDFTHSVNITGLVPETSYVYELEIEGTRYGPWPLQTTPTKGSSTTLKFAFGSCTKHDDQPIFGPILSYNPDLFLFLGDNHYANSNDLNALRQYYRWAHERSERSTMMSSVPILATWDDHDFVGNNTDGREPGKAVALRVFKEYWANPSYGTVDTEGVFFESSYGDVDFFVIDDRYWRDIDDSVLGDEQEAWLLSQLAASTAVFKFIASGSQFTTHGSGDSWAAYLTAQGRLLQHIVDNSITGVVFLSGDVHRSEFRSVAAATGGYAIPELTSSPMANTNARCPTDSELRECFNTDDYFIGVEVNTTTADPTVKAQLFDRNGELQAVWDIKHSDLTF
;
A
#
# COMPACT_ATOMS: atom_id res chain seq x y z
N MET A 1 -40.68 2.99 -56.27
CA MET A 1 -41.94 3.59 -55.76
C MET A 1 -42.37 2.79 -54.55
N SER A 2 -42.11 3.29 -53.36
CA SER A 2 -42.89 3.05 -52.15
C SER A 2 -42.40 4.00 -51.08
N MET A 3 -43.28 4.87 -50.61
CA MET A 3 -43.06 5.89 -49.59
C MET A 3 -43.07 5.25 -48.21
N PHE A 4 -42.02 5.49 -47.39
CA PHE A 4 -42.09 5.28 -45.96
C PHE A 4 -42.55 6.58 -45.28
N ARG A 5 -43.67 6.51 -44.59
CA ARG A 5 -44.22 7.58 -43.74
C ARG A 5 -43.44 7.63 -42.42
N LEU A 6 -42.88 8.79 -42.13
CA LEU A 6 -42.31 9.15 -40.83
C LEU A 6 -43.46 9.49 -39.87
N VAL A 7 -43.60 8.77 -38.78
CA VAL A 7 -44.53 9.11 -37.69
C VAL A 7 -43.72 9.91 -36.67
N LEU A 8 -44.07 11.17 -36.54
CA LEU A 8 -43.49 12.08 -35.51
C LEU A 8 -44.27 11.87 -34.21
N VAL A 9 -43.62 11.34 -33.17
CA VAL A 9 -44.16 11.33 -31.81
C VAL A 9 -43.60 12.55 -31.10
N ALA A 10 -44.43 13.53 -30.86
CA ALA A 10 -44.11 14.70 -30.05
C ALA A 10 -44.20 14.29 -28.57
N ALA A 11 -43.06 14.19 -27.89
CA ALA A 11 -43.01 14.13 -26.44
C ALA A 11 -42.96 15.56 -25.89
N LEU A 12 -43.99 15.94 -25.13
CA LEU A 12 -43.99 17.14 -24.33
C LEU A 12 -42.93 17.00 -23.23
N VAL A 13 -41.78 17.70 -23.35
CA VAL A 13 -40.84 17.91 -22.24
C VAL A 13 -41.27 19.19 -21.55
N LEU A 14 -41.78 19.06 -20.33
CA LEU A 14 -41.98 20.17 -19.41
C LEU A 14 -40.60 20.79 -19.12
N GLY A 15 -40.43 22.05 -19.50
CA GLY A 15 -39.17 22.77 -19.35
C GLY A 15 -38.86 23.05 -17.89
N CYS A 16 -37.75 22.46 -17.40
CA CYS A 16 -36.94 23.12 -16.43
C CYS A 16 -36.00 24.06 -17.18
N ASN A 17 -36.20 25.36 -17.03
CA ASN A 17 -35.23 26.36 -17.46
C ASN A 17 -33.97 26.18 -16.60
N VAL A 18 -33.00 25.41 -17.10
CA VAL A 18 -31.63 25.52 -16.63
C VAL A 18 -31.04 26.70 -17.40
N GLU A 19 -30.79 27.82 -16.74
CA GLU A 19 -30.01 28.90 -17.32
C GLU A 19 -28.66 28.32 -17.79
N PRO A 20 -28.17 28.69 -18.98
CA PRO A 20 -26.85 28.24 -19.41
C PRO A 20 -25.81 28.76 -18.42
N LYS A 21 -25.05 27.86 -17.80
CA LYS A 21 -23.89 28.19 -17.00
C LYS A 21 -23.01 29.13 -17.82
N ASP A 22 -22.63 30.26 -17.24
CA ASP A 22 -21.70 31.20 -17.85
C ASP A 22 -20.41 30.47 -18.26
N THR A 23 -20.12 30.43 -19.55
CA THR A 23 -18.96 29.74 -20.11
C THR A 23 -17.80 30.71 -20.35
N THR A 24 -17.67 31.77 -19.53
CA THR A 24 -16.44 32.54 -19.53
C THR A 24 -15.28 31.63 -19.19
N PRO A 25 -14.17 31.64 -19.94
CA PRO A 25 -12.99 30.87 -19.59
C PRO A 25 -12.54 31.26 -18.18
N VAL A 26 -12.49 30.29 -17.26
CA VAL A 26 -11.92 30.50 -15.93
C VAL A 26 -10.45 30.86 -16.10
N ASP A 27 -10.00 31.92 -15.44
CA ASP A 27 -8.59 32.32 -15.44
C ASP A 27 -7.77 31.14 -14.89
N ALA A 28 -6.66 30.80 -15.52
CA ALA A 28 -5.82 29.68 -15.12
C ALA A 28 -5.32 29.84 -13.66
N ASP A 29 -5.18 31.08 -13.19
CA ASP A 29 -4.78 31.40 -11.81
C ASP A 29 -5.93 31.26 -10.80
N ASP A 30 -7.20 31.15 -11.24
CA ASP A 30 -8.39 31.02 -10.38
C ASP A 30 -8.84 29.54 -10.24
N THR A 31 -8.18 28.59 -10.90
CA THR A 31 -8.55 27.18 -10.79
C THR A 31 -7.91 26.52 -9.56
N VAL A 32 -8.71 25.70 -8.85
CA VAL A 32 -8.22 24.81 -7.79
C VAL A 32 -7.98 23.43 -8.39
N GLY A 33 -6.76 22.94 -8.32
CA GLY A 33 -6.39 21.60 -8.77
C GLY A 33 -6.64 20.52 -7.73
N THR A 34 -6.39 20.86 -6.47
CA THR A 34 -6.49 19.91 -5.35
C THR A 34 -7.09 20.58 -4.12
N ILE A 35 -8.04 19.89 -3.49
CA ILE A 35 -8.59 20.28 -2.18
C ILE A 35 -8.11 19.26 -1.15
N HIS A 36 -7.43 19.71 -0.11
CA HIS A 36 -7.14 18.92 1.07
C HIS A 36 -8.12 19.30 2.17
N LEU A 37 -8.86 18.34 2.67
CA LEU A 37 -9.74 18.47 3.82
C LEU A 37 -9.15 17.66 4.97
N MET A 38 -8.74 18.34 6.02
CA MET A 38 -8.31 17.72 7.26
C MET A 38 -9.44 17.81 8.28
N ILE A 39 -9.74 16.69 8.90
CA ILE A 39 -10.85 16.53 9.84
C ILE A 39 -10.28 16.04 11.17
N TRP A 40 -10.67 16.68 12.27
CA TRP A 40 -10.43 16.18 13.62
C TRP A 40 -11.74 15.72 14.22
N THR A 41 -11.75 14.50 14.75
CA THR A 41 -12.88 13.94 15.49
C THR A 41 -12.59 14.04 16.99
N ASP A 42 -13.60 14.42 17.79
CA ASP A 42 -13.48 14.51 19.25
C ASP A 42 -13.16 13.13 19.87
N ASP A 43 -12.41 13.12 20.97
CA ASP A 43 -12.10 11.91 21.75
C ASP A 43 -13.24 11.49 22.72
N SER A 44 -14.46 11.87 22.44
CA SER A 44 -15.63 11.45 23.22
C SER A 44 -16.14 10.06 22.82
N SER A 45 -16.90 9.40 23.72
CA SER A 45 -17.40 8.03 23.49
C SER A 45 -18.41 7.87 22.35
N TYR A 46 -18.81 8.96 21.70
CA TYR A 46 -19.78 8.99 20.60
C TYR A 46 -19.27 9.82 19.42
N ALA A 47 -17.96 10.03 19.31
CA ALA A 47 -17.41 10.95 18.33
C ALA A 47 -17.33 10.38 16.92
N GLY A 48 -17.09 9.06 16.77
CA GLY A 48 -16.96 8.41 15.48
C GLY A 48 -18.30 8.12 14.79
N THR A 49 -18.29 7.92 13.48
CA THR A 49 -19.46 7.50 12.70
C THR A 49 -19.16 6.23 11.90
N ASN A 50 -20.12 5.29 11.90
CA ASN A 50 -20.01 4.02 11.18
C ASN A 50 -20.56 4.09 9.75
N ASP A 51 -21.40 5.09 9.42
CA ASP A 51 -22.14 5.13 8.17
C ASP A 51 -21.88 6.38 7.35
N GLY A 52 -21.40 6.15 6.15
CA GLY A 52 -20.84 7.02 5.15
C GLY A 52 -21.66 8.16 4.58
N SER A 53 -22.34 8.97 5.37
CA SER A 53 -23.25 9.99 4.86
C SER A 53 -22.85 11.44 5.05
N ILE A 54 -21.61 11.69 5.46
CA ILE A 54 -21.10 13.06 5.64
C ILE A 54 -20.66 13.63 4.29
N GLU A 55 -21.00 14.89 4.06
CA GLU A 55 -20.67 15.65 2.85
C GLU A 55 -20.20 17.05 3.23
N PHE A 56 -19.16 17.54 2.58
CA PHE A 56 -18.59 18.86 2.77
C PHE A 56 -18.83 19.72 1.54
N CYS A 57 -19.44 20.89 1.71
CA CYS A 57 -19.73 21.79 0.61
C CYS A 57 -18.97 23.10 0.75
N LEU A 58 -18.25 23.48 -0.28
CA LEU A 58 -17.46 24.72 -0.36
C LEU A 58 -18.16 25.80 -1.19
N SER A 59 -19.21 25.42 -1.91
CA SER A 59 -20.17 26.32 -2.58
C SER A 59 -21.57 25.72 -2.54
N ALA A 60 -22.53 26.36 -3.18
CA ALA A 60 -23.91 25.83 -3.30
C ALA A 60 -23.99 24.56 -4.17
N SER A 61 -23.02 24.30 -5.02
CA SER A 61 -22.99 23.19 -5.99
C SER A 61 -21.81 22.25 -5.82
N ASP A 62 -20.74 22.67 -5.13
CA ASP A 62 -19.49 21.95 -5.05
C ASP A 62 -19.37 21.31 -3.68
N CYS A 63 -19.88 20.07 -3.59
CA CYS A 63 -19.87 19.25 -2.40
C CYS A 63 -19.01 18.00 -2.63
N PHE A 64 -18.28 17.61 -1.59
CA PHE A 64 -17.31 16.51 -1.60
C PHE A 64 -17.68 15.53 -0.50
N LYS A 65 -17.69 14.24 -0.84
CA LYS A 65 -17.85 13.16 0.14
C LYS A 65 -16.47 12.63 0.50
N PRO A 66 -16.10 12.57 1.79
CA PRO A 66 -14.96 11.80 2.21
C PRO A 66 -15.09 10.38 1.68
N TYR A 67 -14.04 9.85 1.11
CA TYR A 67 -14.04 8.46 0.74
C TYR A 67 -13.95 7.62 2.02
N LYS A 68 -14.85 6.65 2.17
CA LYS A 68 -14.95 5.84 3.38
C LYS A 68 -14.67 4.38 3.08
N PRO A 69 -13.73 3.74 3.78
CA PRO A 69 -13.68 2.29 3.90
C PRO A 69 -15.00 1.76 4.51
N SER A 70 -15.27 0.47 4.35
CA SER A 70 -16.44 -0.21 4.92
C SER A 70 -16.39 -0.38 6.46
N TRP A 71 -15.45 0.26 7.12
CA TRP A 71 -15.32 0.38 8.57
C TRP A 71 -15.16 1.87 8.94
N ASN A 72 -15.35 2.15 10.18
CA ASN A 72 -15.41 3.47 10.78
C ASN A 72 -14.14 4.31 10.51
N ASP A 73 -14.25 5.37 9.76
CA ASP A 73 -13.14 6.19 9.26
C ASP A 73 -13.09 7.59 9.85
N LEU A 74 -14.12 8.04 10.54
CA LEU A 74 -14.08 9.25 11.36
C LEU A 74 -14.03 8.87 12.85
N GLU A 75 -12.98 8.09 13.20
CA GLU A 75 -12.75 7.55 14.54
C GLU A 75 -12.45 8.63 15.58
N ARG A 76 -12.67 8.30 16.87
CA ARG A 76 -12.40 9.19 17.98
C ARG A 76 -10.94 9.57 18.11
N GLY A 77 -10.68 10.86 18.32
CA GLY A 77 -9.34 11.37 18.56
C GLY A 77 -8.40 11.29 17.36
N ILE A 78 -8.92 10.93 16.17
CA ILE A 78 -8.12 10.78 14.94
C ILE A 78 -8.22 12.05 14.10
N ARG A 79 -7.13 12.29 13.36
CA ARG A 79 -7.04 13.29 12.32
C ARG A 79 -7.03 12.59 10.97
N ASP A 80 -8.09 12.80 10.18
CA ASP A 80 -8.21 12.31 8.82
C ASP A 80 -7.82 13.38 7.80
N ILE A 81 -7.12 12.99 6.75
CA ILE A 81 -6.80 13.84 5.60
C ILE A 81 -7.46 13.26 4.37
N GLN A 82 -8.41 13.99 3.81
CA GLN A 82 -9.08 13.66 2.56
C GLN A 82 -8.54 14.56 1.45
N VAL A 83 -8.30 14.01 0.27
CA VAL A 83 -7.77 14.73 -0.89
C VAL A 83 -8.71 14.56 -2.07
N PHE A 84 -9.12 15.67 -2.67
CA PHE A 84 -10.01 15.70 -3.82
C PHE A 84 -9.28 16.36 -5.00
N GLU A 85 -9.08 15.62 -6.09
CA GLU A 85 -8.64 16.22 -7.36
C GLU A 85 -9.85 16.89 -8.03
N THR A 86 -9.68 18.12 -8.48
CA THR A 86 -10.74 18.90 -9.10
C THR A 86 -10.37 19.26 -10.54
N VAL A 87 -11.38 19.38 -11.39
CA VAL A 87 -11.20 19.80 -12.79
C VAL A 87 -12.08 21.00 -13.07
N GLY A 88 -11.45 22.14 -13.34
CA GLY A 88 -12.13 23.37 -13.72
C GLY A 88 -12.95 24.02 -12.59
N LEU A 89 -12.63 23.71 -11.33
CA LEU A 89 -13.23 24.36 -10.18
C LEU A 89 -12.63 25.76 -9.99
N SER A 90 -13.46 26.78 -9.95
CA SER A 90 -13.00 28.16 -9.75
C SER A 90 -12.88 28.47 -8.26
N ARG A 91 -11.69 28.95 -7.84
CA ARG A 91 -11.45 29.36 -6.44
C ARG A 91 -12.41 30.47 -6.01
N SER A 92 -12.71 31.42 -6.87
CA SER A 92 -13.63 32.52 -6.59
C SER A 92 -15.10 32.10 -6.44
N ALA A 93 -15.47 30.89 -6.86
CA ALA A 93 -16.80 30.32 -6.66
C ALA A 93 -16.97 29.64 -5.31
N LEU A 94 -15.89 29.40 -4.56
CA LEU A 94 -15.89 28.75 -3.26
C LEU A 94 -16.03 29.82 -2.16
N ASP A 95 -17.20 29.89 -1.54
CA ASP A 95 -17.60 31.02 -0.67
C ASP A 95 -18.04 30.59 0.73
N ARG A 96 -18.12 29.30 1.03
CA ARG A 96 -18.68 28.78 2.28
C ARG A 96 -18.03 27.48 2.72
N PHE A 97 -18.23 27.13 3.98
CA PHE A 97 -17.96 25.79 4.52
C PHE A 97 -19.24 25.24 5.15
N VAL A 98 -19.71 24.13 4.62
CA VAL A 98 -20.89 23.41 5.13
C VAL A 98 -20.51 21.94 5.32
N VAL A 99 -20.88 21.39 6.47
CA VAL A 99 -20.86 19.95 6.70
C VAL A 99 -22.30 19.48 6.89
N GLN A 100 -22.68 18.40 6.22
CA GLN A 100 -24.04 17.86 6.28
C GLN A 100 -24.05 16.34 6.22
N THR A 101 -25.10 15.73 6.78
CA THR A 101 -25.39 14.30 6.62
C THR A 101 -26.45 14.10 5.54
N THR A 102 -26.32 13.03 4.76
CA THR A 102 -27.27 12.67 3.69
C THR A 102 -28.27 11.59 4.11
N ASP A 103 -27.99 10.79 5.13
CA ASP A 103 -28.86 9.71 5.63
C ASP A 103 -29.02 9.68 7.16
N GLY A 104 -28.12 10.31 7.90
CA GLY A 104 -28.30 10.69 9.30
C GLY A 104 -28.53 9.56 10.30
N GLU A 105 -28.01 8.37 10.06
CA GLU A 105 -28.24 7.25 10.97
C GLU A 105 -27.30 7.22 12.18
N ASP A 106 -26.13 7.89 12.10
CA ASP A 106 -25.16 7.87 13.19
C ASP A 106 -24.75 9.27 13.64
N ARG A 107 -24.29 9.39 14.88
CA ARG A 107 -23.89 10.64 15.50
C ARG A 107 -22.39 10.83 15.37
N TRP A 108 -21.98 11.98 14.87
CA TRP A 108 -20.59 12.36 14.74
C TRP A 108 -20.30 13.70 15.41
N THR A 109 -19.18 13.79 16.11
CA THR A 109 -18.72 14.99 16.82
C THR A 109 -17.39 15.46 16.23
N PRO A 110 -17.40 16.40 15.27
CA PRO A 110 -16.16 16.98 14.78
C PRO A 110 -15.52 17.89 15.85
N ALA A 111 -14.21 17.80 16.01
CA ALA A 111 -13.43 18.71 16.85
C ALA A 111 -12.89 19.90 16.06
N GLY A 112 -12.70 19.75 14.74
CA GLY A 112 -12.25 20.82 13.86
C GLY A 112 -12.10 20.42 12.42
N PHE A 113 -11.92 21.43 11.56
CA PHE A 113 -11.69 21.28 10.13
C PHE A 113 -10.60 22.24 9.66
N GLN A 114 -9.81 21.78 8.70
CA GLN A 114 -8.93 22.62 7.90
C GLN A 114 -9.10 22.28 6.44
N VAL A 115 -9.25 23.28 5.58
CA VAL A 115 -9.31 23.12 4.12
C VAL A 115 -8.15 23.88 3.50
N SER A 116 -7.44 23.23 2.60
CA SER A 116 -6.39 23.85 1.81
C SER A 116 -6.65 23.67 0.33
N PHE A 117 -6.41 24.72 -0.46
CA PHE A 117 -6.45 24.69 -1.92
C PHE A 117 -5.02 24.73 -2.46
N ASP A 118 -4.62 23.69 -3.16
CA ASP A 118 -3.26 23.57 -3.71
C ASP A 118 -2.16 23.83 -2.67
N GLY A 119 -2.39 23.42 -1.42
CA GLY A 119 -1.49 23.58 -0.28
C GLY A 119 -1.63 24.89 0.49
N GLU A 120 -2.44 25.86 0.05
CA GLU A 120 -2.74 27.09 0.79
C GLU A 120 -3.97 26.87 1.68
N THR A 121 -3.83 27.03 2.99
CA THR A 121 -4.97 26.94 3.92
C THR A 121 -5.92 28.10 3.73
N VAL A 122 -7.16 27.82 3.36
CA VAL A 122 -8.22 28.79 3.11
C VAL A 122 -9.33 28.76 4.17
N TYR A 123 -9.40 27.69 4.93
CA TYR A 123 -10.34 27.53 6.02
C TYR A 123 -9.69 26.73 7.15
N CYS A 124 -9.90 27.16 8.38
CA CYS A 124 -9.54 26.41 9.56
C CYS A 124 -10.39 26.84 10.74
N LYS A 125 -11.01 25.88 11.43
CA LYS A 125 -11.79 26.10 12.63
C LYS A 125 -11.65 24.93 13.61
N ASN A 126 -11.32 25.23 14.85
CA ASN A 126 -11.20 24.29 15.96
C ASN A 126 -12.27 24.56 17.02
N ASP A 127 -12.29 23.75 18.07
CA ASP A 127 -13.14 23.88 19.24
C ASP A 127 -14.64 23.91 18.89
N LEU A 128 -15.02 23.01 17.97
CA LEU A 128 -16.41 22.85 17.56
C LEU A 128 -17.20 22.12 18.65
N ASP A 129 -18.40 22.62 18.93
CA ASP A 129 -19.32 22.09 19.95
C ASP A 129 -20.70 21.82 19.33
N PHE A 130 -20.74 20.87 18.39
CA PHE A 130 -21.99 20.41 17.80
C PHE A 130 -21.91 18.93 17.39
N TYR A 131 -23.09 18.37 17.11
CA TYR A 131 -23.22 16.97 16.65
C TYR A 131 -23.91 16.93 15.30
N ILE A 132 -23.37 16.19 14.36
CA ILE A 132 -24.00 15.88 13.08
C ILE A 132 -24.67 14.52 13.17
N GLY A 133 -25.96 14.47 12.81
CA GLY A 133 -26.78 13.26 12.87
C GLY A 133 -28.28 13.62 12.83
N ASN A 134 -29.16 12.64 13.07
CA ASN A 134 -30.61 12.85 13.08
C ASN A 134 -31.27 12.61 14.45
N GLY A 135 -30.48 12.42 15.50
CA GLY A 135 -30.95 12.26 16.88
C GLY A 135 -31.41 13.57 17.52
N ALA A 136 -31.99 13.46 18.71
CA ALA A 136 -32.44 14.63 19.46
C ALA A 136 -31.26 15.50 19.92
N GLY A 137 -31.16 16.72 19.41
CA GLY A 137 -30.06 17.66 19.68
C GLY A 137 -28.92 17.60 18.70
N GLU A 138 -29.05 16.84 17.63
CA GLU A 138 -28.09 16.73 16.52
C GLU A 138 -28.52 17.63 15.36
N LEU A 139 -27.55 18.01 14.51
CA LEU A 139 -27.77 18.82 13.33
C LEU A 139 -27.70 17.95 12.07
N LEU A 140 -28.65 18.12 11.15
CA LEU A 140 -28.56 17.53 9.81
C LEU A 140 -27.54 18.25 8.92
N SER A 141 -27.28 19.52 9.22
CA SER A 141 -26.32 20.37 8.51
C SER A 141 -25.84 21.47 9.42
N TRP A 142 -24.54 21.75 9.36
CA TRP A 142 -23.95 22.93 9.99
C TRP A 142 -23.23 23.74 8.91
N THR A 143 -23.45 25.05 8.94
CA THR A 143 -22.81 26.02 8.05
C THR A 143 -22.01 27.00 8.86
N ASP A 144 -20.75 27.24 8.54
CA ASP A 144 -19.98 28.29 9.14
C ASP A 144 -20.54 29.65 8.71
N PRO A 145 -21.01 30.48 9.65
CA PRO A 145 -21.65 31.77 9.33
C PRO A 145 -20.67 32.77 8.71
N ASP A 146 -19.38 32.60 8.96
CA ASP A 146 -18.32 33.51 8.52
C ASP A 146 -17.72 33.09 7.17
N GLY A 147 -18.17 31.97 6.60
CA GLY A 147 -17.71 31.44 5.32
C GLY A 147 -16.29 30.82 5.39
N LEU A 148 -15.54 30.90 4.29
CA LEU A 148 -14.16 30.41 4.27
C LEU A 148 -13.24 31.43 4.96
N HIS A 149 -12.69 31.07 6.11
CA HIS A 149 -11.75 31.88 6.89
C HIS A 149 -10.84 31.01 7.75
N VAL A 150 -9.71 31.55 8.17
CA VAL A 150 -8.75 30.86 9.03
C VAL A 150 -8.88 31.38 10.46
N ASP A 151 -9.52 30.60 11.33
CA ASP A 151 -9.79 30.92 12.73
C ASP A 151 -9.10 29.94 13.71
N CYS A 152 -8.02 29.30 13.26
CA CYS A 152 -7.21 28.46 14.11
C CYS A 152 -6.01 29.23 14.65
N THR A 153 -5.72 29.06 15.94
CA THR A 153 -4.50 29.60 16.56
C THR A 153 -3.25 28.88 16.06
N THR A 154 -3.42 27.67 15.51
CA THR A 154 -2.36 26.87 14.90
C THR A 154 -2.90 26.27 13.61
N VAL A 155 -2.41 26.74 12.48
CA VAL A 155 -2.58 26.06 11.19
C VAL A 155 -1.64 24.86 11.19
N PHE A 156 -2.17 23.67 10.96
CA PHE A 156 -1.34 22.49 10.86
C PHE A 156 -0.73 22.43 9.46
N GLU A 157 0.47 22.94 9.34
CA GLU A 157 1.28 22.69 8.17
C GLU A 157 1.96 21.32 8.33
N THR A 158 1.57 20.37 7.52
CA THR A 158 2.23 19.07 7.44
C THR A 158 2.77 18.87 6.04
N PRO A 159 3.79 19.63 5.65
CA PRO A 159 4.30 19.56 4.29
C PRO A 159 4.84 18.17 3.92
N LEU A 160 5.27 17.38 4.90
CA LEU A 160 5.54 15.95 4.78
C LEU A 160 4.36 15.18 5.37
N THR A 161 3.47 14.66 4.53
CA THR A 161 2.22 14.02 4.98
C THR A 161 2.39 12.54 5.30
N HIS A 162 3.19 11.80 4.51
CA HIS A 162 3.40 10.36 4.68
C HIS A 162 4.86 9.99 4.42
N GLY A 163 5.35 8.97 5.11
CA GLY A 163 6.72 8.55 5.06
C GLY A 163 7.67 9.48 5.83
N PRO A 164 8.96 9.54 5.47
CA PRO A 164 9.54 8.74 4.40
C PRO A 164 9.73 7.29 4.81
N PHE A 165 9.89 6.44 3.81
CA PHE A 165 10.44 5.09 4.02
C PHE A 165 11.44 4.74 2.92
N VAL A 166 12.30 3.77 3.21
CA VAL A 166 13.22 3.21 2.25
C VAL A 166 12.55 2.02 1.59
N GLY A 167 12.48 2.01 0.26
CA GLY A 167 11.99 0.88 -0.53
C GLY A 167 13.13 -0.07 -0.88
N ASP A 168 13.37 -0.28 -2.17
CA ASP A 168 14.48 -1.11 -2.63
C ASP A 168 15.83 -0.58 -2.16
N VAL A 169 16.64 -1.48 -1.61
CA VAL A 169 18.02 -1.21 -1.21
C VAL A 169 18.92 -2.24 -1.86
N GLY A 170 19.90 -1.73 -2.61
CA GLY A 170 20.99 -2.54 -3.17
C GLY A 170 22.33 -2.21 -2.50
N PRO A 171 23.40 -2.86 -2.99
CA PRO A 171 24.76 -2.58 -2.48
C PRO A 171 25.24 -1.16 -2.81
N ASN A 172 24.75 -0.56 -3.89
CA ASN A 172 25.22 0.75 -4.37
C ASN A 172 24.08 1.75 -4.62
N SER A 173 22.86 1.41 -4.26
CA SER A 173 21.67 2.24 -4.47
C SER A 173 20.63 2.05 -3.39
N ALA A 174 19.71 3.00 -3.29
CA ALA A 174 18.51 2.90 -2.47
C ALA A 174 17.41 3.80 -3.04
N GLN A 175 16.15 3.45 -2.80
CA GLN A 175 15.01 4.29 -3.10
C GLN A 175 14.39 4.83 -1.82
N VAL A 176 14.17 6.14 -1.76
CA VAL A 176 13.47 6.81 -0.64
C VAL A 176 12.14 7.35 -1.15
N TRP A 177 11.06 6.86 -0.60
CA TRP A 177 9.70 7.31 -0.90
C TRP A 177 9.20 8.30 0.15
N TYR A 178 8.43 9.28 -0.28
CA TYR A 178 7.70 10.22 0.58
C TYR A 178 6.52 10.85 -0.17
N ARG A 179 5.59 11.46 0.59
CA ARG A 179 4.46 12.22 0.07
C ARG A 179 4.38 13.58 0.77
N THR A 180 4.11 14.62 -0.02
CA THR A 180 3.88 16.00 0.47
C THR A 180 2.39 16.37 0.38
N ASP A 181 2.02 17.48 1.00
CA ASP A 181 0.66 18.02 0.94
C ASP A 181 0.36 18.73 -0.40
N SER A 182 1.40 19.18 -1.11
CA SER A 182 1.30 19.94 -2.36
C SER A 182 2.63 19.86 -3.12
N THR A 183 2.68 20.47 -4.32
CA THR A 183 3.93 20.60 -5.07
C THR A 183 4.88 21.54 -4.33
N ARG A 184 5.84 20.97 -3.60
CA ARG A 184 6.88 21.69 -2.84
C ARG A 184 8.26 21.20 -3.24
N GLN A 185 9.28 22.06 -3.09
CA GLN A 185 10.66 21.59 -3.23
C GLN A 185 11.02 20.72 -2.02
N VAL A 186 11.41 19.49 -2.30
CA VAL A 186 11.98 18.58 -1.31
C VAL A 186 13.43 18.33 -1.66
N LYS A 187 14.34 18.57 -0.71
CA LYS A 187 15.76 18.23 -0.84
C LYS A 187 16.06 17.04 0.08
N LEU A 188 16.75 16.04 -0.46
CA LEU A 188 17.22 14.89 0.30
C LEU A 188 18.71 15.05 0.61
N PHE A 189 19.06 14.87 1.88
CA PHE A 189 20.43 14.87 2.39
C PHE A 189 20.78 13.49 2.89
N LEU A 190 22.01 13.06 2.66
CA LEU A 190 22.51 11.73 3.05
C LEU A 190 23.95 11.84 3.54
N ALA A 191 24.26 11.11 4.61
CA ALA A 191 25.62 11.01 5.14
C ALA A 191 25.80 9.70 5.94
N THR A 192 27.03 9.37 6.28
CA THR A 192 27.36 8.19 7.10
C THR A 192 27.27 8.45 8.61
N SER A 193 26.88 9.65 9.02
CA SER A 193 26.60 10.00 10.42
C SER A 193 25.77 11.29 10.50
N GLU A 194 25.05 11.49 11.59
CA GLU A 194 24.30 12.73 11.86
C GLU A 194 25.21 13.98 11.88
N ALA A 195 26.41 13.86 12.42
CA ALA A 195 27.37 14.96 12.44
C ALA A 195 27.82 15.40 11.02
N ALA A 196 27.99 14.43 10.11
CA ALA A 196 28.31 14.71 8.72
C ALA A 196 27.06 15.24 7.95
N LEU A 197 25.87 14.79 8.32
CA LEU A 197 24.60 15.20 7.72
C LEU A 197 24.34 16.69 7.90
N ALA A 198 24.70 17.26 9.06
CA ALA A 198 24.52 18.69 9.37
C ALA A 198 25.21 19.64 8.36
N THR A 199 26.26 19.19 7.68
CA THR A 199 27.03 19.97 6.68
C THR A 199 26.96 19.39 5.27
N ALA A 200 26.21 18.31 5.06
CA ALA A 200 26.07 17.67 3.78
C ALA A 200 25.39 18.62 2.75
N ALA A 201 25.77 18.50 1.50
CA ALA A 201 24.98 19.05 0.41
C ALA A 201 23.81 18.11 0.08
N PRO A 202 22.69 18.60 -0.47
CA PRO A 202 21.61 17.73 -0.90
C PRO A 202 22.08 16.81 -2.04
N VAL A 203 21.74 15.52 -1.94
CA VAL A 203 22.03 14.53 -2.98
C VAL A 203 20.93 14.48 -4.05
N ASN A 204 19.73 14.99 -3.72
CA ASN A 204 18.62 15.11 -4.65
C ASN A 204 17.78 16.37 -4.31
N SER A 205 17.09 16.89 -5.34
CA SER A 205 16.04 17.91 -5.20
C SER A 205 14.91 17.62 -6.17
N SER A 206 13.70 17.52 -5.68
CA SER A 206 12.51 17.10 -6.44
C SER A 206 11.27 17.91 -6.07
N TYR A 207 10.24 17.77 -6.88
CA TYR A 207 8.96 18.45 -6.74
C TYR A 207 7.85 17.41 -6.95
N PRO A 208 7.29 16.79 -5.89
CA PRO A 208 6.13 15.91 -6.02
C PRO A 208 4.98 16.58 -6.74
N GLN A 209 4.24 15.84 -7.56
CA GLN A 209 3.22 16.39 -8.45
C GLN A 209 1.82 15.91 -8.07
N ALA A 210 0.80 16.73 -8.28
CA ALA A 210 -0.61 16.37 -8.07
C ALA A 210 -1.03 15.14 -8.91
N SER A 211 -0.47 14.99 -10.12
CA SER A 211 -0.77 13.85 -10.99
C SER A 211 -0.38 12.49 -10.41
N THR A 212 0.50 12.46 -9.41
CA THR A 212 0.91 11.27 -8.63
C THR A 212 0.53 11.40 -7.16
N ASP A 213 -0.53 12.12 -6.83
CA ASP A 213 -0.96 12.38 -5.47
C ASP A 213 0.15 12.92 -4.55
N PHE A 214 1.04 13.73 -5.10
CA PHE A 214 2.20 14.31 -4.42
C PHE A 214 3.17 13.28 -3.81
N THR A 215 3.09 12.02 -4.23
CA THR A 215 4.10 11.01 -3.90
C THR A 215 5.34 11.17 -4.75
N HIS A 216 6.48 10.75 -4.24
CA HIS A 216 7.73 10.74 -4.98
C HIS A 216 8.69 9.68 -4.45
N SER A 217 9.40 9.00 -5.35
CA SER A 217 10.49 8.09 -5.02
C SER A 217 11.80 8.64 -5.58
N VAL A 218 12.79 8.80 -4.70
CA VAL A 218 14.14 9.26 -5.06
C VAL A 218 15.06 8.06 -5.15
N ASN A 219 15.64 7.83 -6.33
CA ASN A 219 16.70 6.84 -6.49
C ASN A 219 18.06 7.47 -6.15
N ILE A 220 18.71 6.96 -5.12
CA ILE A 220 20.05 7.34 -4.67
C ILE A 220 21.03 6.30 -5.21
N THR A 221 22.13 6.74 -5.82
CA THR A 221 23.17 5.86 -6.41
C THR A 221 24.56 6.24 -5.93
N GLY A 222 25.53 5.36 -6.18
CA GLY A 222 26.92 5.59 -5.77
C GLY A 222 27.19 5.33 -4.28
N LEU A 223 26.32 4.58 -3.64
CA LEU A 223 26.49 4.14 -2.25
C LEU A 223 27.58 3.07 -2.14
N VAL A 224 28.10 2.89 -0.94
CA VAL A 224 29.08 1.84 -0.61
C VAL A 224 28.35 0.65 -0.01
N PRO A 225 28.64 -0.59 -0.43
CA PRO A 225 28.03 -1.79 0.15
C PRO A 225 28.24 -1.89 1.67
N GLU A 226 27.31 -2.55 2.37
CA GLU A 226 27.37 -2.85 3.82
C GLU A 226 27.65 -1.61 4.68
N THR A 227 27.09 -0.46 4.28
CA THR A 227 27.36 0.83 4.91
C THR A 227 26.09 1.43 5.49
N SER A 228 26.18 1.85 6.76
CA SER A 228 25.10 2.60 7.43
C SER A 228 25.14 4.06 7.03
N TYR A 229 23.99 4.58 6.63
CA TYR A 229 23.74 5.98 6.34
C TYR A 229 22.61 6.49 7.21
N VAL A 230 22.53 7.81 7.32
CA VAL A 230 21.38 8.55 7.83
C VAL A 230 20.97 9.59 6.79
N TYR A 231 19.65 9.81 6.66
CA TYR A 231 19.13 10.79 5.70
C TYR A 231 18.10 11.71 6.34
N GLU A 232 17.95 12.91 5.76
CA GLU A 232 16.94 13.90 6.09
C GLU A 232 16.27 14.43 4.83
N LEU A 233 15.03 14.86 5.00
CA LEU A 233 14.30 15.64 3.99
C LEU A 233 14.22 17.11 4.46
N GLU A 234 14.48 18.07 3.56
CA GLU A 234 14.26 19.49 3.80
C GLU A 234 13.11 19.99 2.91
N ILE A 235 12.09 20.55 3.54
CA ILE A 235 10.95 21.16 2.88
C ILE A 235 10.84 22.59 3.40
N GLU A 236 10.91 23.58 2.51
CA GLU A 236 10.81 25.01 2.85
C GLU A 236 11.78 25.46 3.97
N GLY A 237 12.97 24.86 3.98
CA GLY A 237 14.02 25.18 4.97
C GLY A 237 13.90 24.44 6.30
N THR A 238 12.82 23.67 6.52
CA THR A 238 12.65 22.81 7.69
C THR A 238 13.16 21.41 7.38
N ARG A 239 14.02 20.86 8.25
CA ARG A 239 14.54 19.49 8.14
C ARG A 239 13.73 18.53 8.99
N TYR A 240 13.41 17.38 8.39
CA TYR A 240 12.71 16.23 8.98
C TYR A 240 13.66 15.05 9.02
N GLY A 241 13.63 14.25 10.09
CA GLY A 241 14.52 13.12 10.32
C GLY A 241 15.45 13.35 11.51
N PRO A 242 16.63 12.69 11.59
CA PRO A 242 17.16 11.76 10.59
C PRO A 242 16.51 10.37 10.63
N TRP A 243 16.53 9.67 9.50
CA TRP A 243 16.12 8.27 9.36
C TRP A 243 17.30 7.39 8.94
N PRO A 244 17.30 6.09 9.31
CA PRO A 244 18.36 5.17 8.95
C PRO A 244 18.21 4.67 7.49
N LEU A 245 19.35 4.32 6.89
CA LEU A 245 19.45 3.58 5.64
C LEU A 245 20.70 2.69 5.72
N GLN A 246 20.53 1.38 5.45
CA GLN A 246 21.63 0.42 5.41
C GLN A 246 21.70 -0.21 4.04
N THR A 247 22.86 -0.11 3.35
CA THR A 247 23.07 -0.78 2.06
C THR A 247 23.32 -2.27 2.25
N THR A 248 22.92 -3.07 1.26
CA THR A 248 23.05 -4.52 1.29
C THR A 248 24.50 -4.96 0.98
N PRO A 249 24.88 -6.20 1.31
CA PRO A 249 26.08 -6.83 0.80
C PRO A 249 26.06 -6.93 -0.74
N THR A 250 27.22 -7.04 -1.35
CA THR A 250 27.35 -7.23 -2.80
C THR A 250 26.70 -8.56 -3.22
N LYS A 251 25.92 -8.55 -4.32
CA LYS A 251 25.26 -9.75 -4.87
C LYS A 251 26.25 -10.90 -5.00
N GLY A 252 25.87 -12.08 -4.50
CA GLY A 252 26.66 -13.31 -4.51
C GLY A 252 27.67 -13.45 -3.38
N SER A 253 27.76 -12.48 -2.44
CA SER A 253 28.58 -12.66 -1.22
C SER A 253 27.80 -13.39 -0.14
N SER A 254 28.47 -14.32 0.55
CA SER A 254 27.88 -15.03 1.69
C SER A 254 27.48 -14.05 2.79
N THR A 255 26.28 -14.24 3.34
CA THR A 255 25.65 -13.27 4.23
C THR A 255 24.85 -13.91 5.35
N THR A 256 24.52 -13.10 6.32
CA THR A 256 23.39 -13.30 7.23
C THR A 256 22.33 -12.24 6.92
N LEU A 257 21.08 -12.67 6.80
CA LEU A 257 19.96 -11.78 6.55
C LEU A 257 18.83 -12.11 7.53
N LYS A 258 18.24 -11.09 8.09
CA LYS A 258 17.06 -11.20 8.94
C LYS A 258 15.93 -10.41 8.30
N PHE A 259 14.92 -11.07 7.79
CA PHE A 259 13.77 -10.38 7.22
C PHE A 259 12.46 -10.84 7.86
N ALA A 260 11.40 -10.08 7.65
CA ALA A 260 10.06 -10.48 8.04
C ALA A 260 9.07 -10.19 6.91
N PHE A 261 7.92 -10.85 6.94
CA PHE A 261 6.89 -10.65 5.95
C PHE A 261 5.51 -10.96 6.49
N GLY A 262 4.48 -10.44 5.81
CA GLY A 262 3.08 -10.71 6.10
C GLY A 262 2.13 -10.05 5.12
N SER A 263 0.84 -10.33 5.28
CA SER A 263 -0.25 -9.88 4.42
C SER A 263 -1.52 -9.56 5.20
N CYS A 264 -2.55 -9.05 4.53
CA CYS A 264 -3.91 -8.89 5.05
C CYS A 264 -4.00 -7.93 6.24
N THR A 265 -3.88 -6.63 5.94
CA THR A 265 -3.97 -5.53 6.92
C THR A 265 -5.26 -4.74 6.74
N LYS A 266 -6.40 -5.29 7.21
CA LYS A 266 -7.73 -4.70 7.05
C LYS A 266 -8.10 -3.73 8.16
N HIS A 267 -7.80 -4.05 9.43
CA HIS A 267 -8.28 -3.31 10.57
C HIS A 267 -7.51 -2.02 10.82
N ASP A 268 -8.15 -1.03 11.45
CA ASP A 268 -7.52 0.22 11.84
C ASP A 268 -6.42 0.02 12.86
N ASP A 269 -6.69 -0.83 13.87
CA ASP A 269 -5.73 -1.19 14.89
C ASP A 269 -4.79 -2.28 14.36
N GLN A 270 -3.51 -1.94 14.23
CA GLN A 270 -2.48 -2.80 13.66
C GLN A 270 -1.27 -2.93 14.62
N PRO A 271 -1.47 -3.38 15.87
CA PRO A 271 -0.42 -3.40 16.89
C PRO A 271 0.74 -4.33 16.53
N ILE A 272 0.55 -5.25 15.61
CA ILE A 272 1.56 -6.23 15.17
C ILE A 272 2.84 -5.57 14.60
N PHE A 273 2.74 -4.34 14.07
CA PHE A 273 3.90 -3.63 13.53
C PHE A 273 4.92 -3.24 14.62
N GLY A 274 4.50 -3.08 15.88
CA GLY A 274 5.40 -2.90 17.01
C GLY A 274 6.31 -4.12 17.26
N PRO A 275 5.78 -5.33 17.41
CA PRO A 275 6.55 -6.58 17.41
C PRO A 275 7.43 -6.81 16.18
N ILE A 276 6.97 -6.49 14.96
CA ILE A 276 7.78 -6.56 13.74
C ILE A 276 9.00 -5.63 13.87
N LEU A 277 8.81 -4.40 14.30
CA LEU A 277 9.91 -3.47 14.55
C LEU A 277 10.85 -3.98 15.66
N SER A 278 10.30 -4.59 16.72
CA SER A 278 11.09 -5.18 17.81
C SER A 278 11.89 -6.42 17.37
N TYR A 279 11.38 -7.18 16.40
CA TYR A 279 12.12 -8.26 15.75
C TYR A 279 13.36 -7.71 15.03
N ASN A 280 13.36 -6.44 14.64
CA ASN A 280 14.44 -5.70 14.00
C ASN A 280 14.93 -6.39 12.71
N PRO A 281 14.10 -6.51 11.68
CA PRO A 281 14.50 -7.10 10.40
C PRO A 281 15.31 -6.11 9.56
N ASP A 282 16.19 -6.64 8.71
CA ASP A 282 16.94 -5.90 7.69
C ASP A 282 16.04 -5.51 6.50
N LEU A 283 14.91 -6.20 6.33
CA LEU A 283 13.93 -6.03 5.24
C LEU A 283 12.57 -6.52 5.69
N PHE A 284 11.49 -5.83 5.29
CA PHE A 284 10.13 -6.32 5.43
C PHE A 284 9.44 -6.43 4.06
N LEU A 285 8.74 -7.57 3.81
CA LEU A 285 7.97 -7.79 2.58
C LEU A 285 6.46 -7.76 2.90
N PHE A 286 5.75 -6.86 2.24
CA PHE A 286 4.30 -6.90 2.19
C PHE A 286 3.84 -7.82 1.05
N LEU A 287 3.08 -8.87 1.38
CA LEU A 287 2.62 -9.88 0.43
C LEU A 287 1.13 -9.75 0.11
N GLY A 288 0.72 -8.55 -0.24
CA GLY A 288 -0.65 -8.28 -0.68
C GLY A 288 -1.65 -8.00 0.44
N ASP A 289 -2.85 -7.61 0.03
CA ASP A 289 -3.89 -7.11 0.92
C ASP A 289 -3.38 -6.00 1.85
N ASN A 290 -2.60 -5.10 1.25
CA ASN A 290 -2.00 -3.98 1.96
C ASN A 290 -3.04 -2.98 2.44
N HIS A 291 -4.22 -3.03 1.83
CA HIS A 291 -5.47 -2.36 2.19
C HIS A 291 -6.66 -3.10 1.55
N TYR A 292 -7.89 -2.70 1.90
CA TYR A 292 -9.12 -3.34 1.44
C TYR A 292 -10.05 -2.35 0.72
N ALA A 293 -9.51 -1.57 -0.22
CA ALA A 293 -10.29 -0.64 -1.03
C ALA A 293 -11.37 -1.34 -1.86
N ASN A 294 -11.08 -2.51 -2.40
CA ASN A 294 -12.00 -3.24 -3.28
C ASN A 294 -12.59 -2.33 -4.36
N SER A 295 -11.76 -1.55 -5.02
CA SER A 295 -12.17 -0.47 -5.89
C SER A 295 -11.29 -0.37 -7.12
N ASN A 296 -11.86 0.16 -8.20
CA ASN A 296 -11.14 0.60 -9.40
C ASN A 296 -11.17 2.14 -9.57
N ASP A 297 -11.62 2.86 -8.56
CA ASP A 297 -11.59 4.32 -8.53
C ASP A 297 -10.23 4.83 -8.06
N LEU A 298 -9.66 5.77 -8.82
CA LEU A 298 -8.33 6.31 -8.56
C LEU A 298 -8.21 6.97 -7.17
N ASN A 299 -9.21 7.77 -6.81
CA ASN A 299 -9.18 8.53 -5.55
C ASN A 299 -9.42 7.61 -4.36
N ALA A 300 -10.28 6.61 -4.53
CA ALA A 300 -10.51 5.58 -3.54
C ALA A 300 -9.22 4.81 -3.22
N LEU A 301 -8.55 4.27 -4.23
CA LEU A 301 -7.30 3.52 -4.04
C LEU A 301 -6.22 4.38 -3.36
N ARG A 302 -6.04 5.63 -3.82
CA ARG A 302 -5.10 6.57 -3.21
C ARG A 302 -5.43 6.86 -1.75
N GLN A 303 -6.72 7.04 -1.42
CA GLN A 303 -7.16 7.30 -0.06
C GLN A 303 -6.84 6.12 0.86
N TYR A 304 -7.07 4.87 0.41
CA TYR A 304 -6.76 3.69 1.21
C TYR A 304 -5.27 3.51 1.44
N TYR A 305 -4.42 3.81 0.45
CA TYR A 305 -2.97 3.82 0.66
C TYR A 305 -2.52 4.90 1.63
N ARG A 306 -3.03 6.15 1.51
CA ARG A 306 -2.74 7.22 2.47
C ARG A 306 -3.06 6.76 3.88
N TRP A 307 -4.29 6.32 4.08
CA TRP A 307 -4.78 5.85 5.35
C TRP A 307 -3.97 4.65 5.91
N ALA A 308 -3.59 3.68 5.08
CA ALA A 308 -2.74 2.57 5.49
C ALA A 308 -1.33 3.03 5.91
N HIS A 309 -0.74 3.99 5.18
CA HIS A 309 0.61 4.48 5.44
C HIS A 309 0.68 5.49 6.61
N GLU A 310 -0.42 6.07 7.04
CA GLU A 310 -0.44 6.99 8.20
C GLU A 310 -0.68 6.29 9.54
N ARG A 311 -1.04 4.98 9.57
CA ARG A 311 -1.18 4.23 10.82
C ARG A 311 0.13 4.25 11.61
N SER A 312 0.07 4.67 12.89
CA SER A 312 1.26 5.07 13.65
C SER A 312 2.30 3.97 13.78
N GLU A 313 1.89 2.74 14.11
CA GLU A 313 2.77 1.59 14.27
C GLU A 313 3.36 1.16 12.92
N ARG A 314 2.52 1.10 11.86
CA ARG A 314 2.96 0.78 10.51
C ARG A 314 3.91 1.85 9.97
N SER A 315 3.57 3.12 10.07
CA SER A 315 4.41 4.25 9.66
C SER A 315 5.77 4.23 10.37
N THR A 316 5.79 3.96 11.68
CA THR A 316 7.01 3.86 12.48
C THR A 316 7.90 2.71 12.01
N MET A 317 7.31 1.53 11.75
CA MET A 317 8.03 0.38 11.20
C MET A 317 8.59 0.69 9.81
N MET A 318 7.76 1.21 8.90
CA MET A 318 8.17 1.53 7.52
C MET A 318 9.28 2.59 7.46
N SER A 319 9.29 3.57 8.35
CA SER A 319 10.36 4.58 8.40
C SER A 319 11.70 4.04 8.93
N SER A 320 11.71 2.85 9.52
CA SER A 320 12.86 2.26 10.20
C SER A 320 13.45 1.06 9.47
N VAL A 321 12.66 0.38 8.63
CA VAL A 321 13.00 -0.88 7.95
C VAL A 321 12.78 -0.70 6.44
N PRO A 322 13.70 -1.13 5.57
CA PRO A 322 13.48 -1.19 4.12
C PRO A 322 12.27 -2.07 3.76
N ILE A 323 11.49 -1.62 2.78
CA ILE A 323 10.21 -2.22 2.43
C ILE A 323 10.20 -2.66 0.97
N LEU A 324 9.81 -3.91 0.71
CA LEU A 324 9.38 -4.40 -0.59
C LEU A 324 7.91 -4.82 -0.52
N ALA A 325 7.18 -4.74 -1.62
CA ALA A 325 5.76 -5.06 -1.63
C ALA A 325 5.31 -5.72 -2.93
N THR A 326 4.36 -6.63 -2.82
CA THR A 326 3.44 -7.02 -3.89
C THR A 326 2.02 -6.77 -3.45
N TRP A 327 1.08 -6.92 -4.36
CA TRP A 327 -0.34 -6.87 -4.06
C TRP A 327 -0.98 -8.26 -4.00
N ASP A 328 -2.26 -8.27 -3.60
CA ASP A 328 -3.17 -9.36 -3.84
C ASP A 328 -4.52 -8.82 -4.32
N ASP A 329 -5.62 -9.54 -4.19
CA ASP A 329 -6.91 -9.22 -4.81
C ASP A 329 -7.55 -7.95 -4.25
N HIS A 330 -7.47 -7.68 -2.95
CA HIS A 330 -8.13 -6.54 -2.30
C HIS A 330 -7.50 -5.19 -2.62
N ASP A 331 -6.20 -5.12 -2.82
CA ASP A 331 -5.50 -3.92 -3.28
C ASP A 331 -5.33 -3.85 -4.81
N PHE A 332 -5.65 -4.93 -5.53
CA PHE A 332 -5.74 -4.95 -6.99
C PHE A 332 -7.06 -4.31 -7.48
N VAL A 333 -8.21 -4.97 -7.35
CA VAL A 333 -9.54 -4.42 -7.70
C VAL A 333 -10.62 -4.85 -6.70
N GLY A 334 -10.53 -6.08 -6.17
CA GLY A 334 -11.49 -6.63 -5.23
C GLY A 334 -11.39 -8.14 -5.08
N ASN A 335 -12.10 -8.67 -4.10
CA ASN A 335 -11.99 -10.07 -3.67
C ASN A 335 -12.05 -11.08 -4.83
N ASN A 336 -11.02 -11.91 -4.93
CA ASN A 336 -10.82 -12.97 -5.92
C ASN A 336 -10.83 -12.47 -7.40
N THR A 337 -10.47 -11.20 -7.64
CA THR A 337 -10.42 -10.64 -9.00
C THR A 337 -9.14 -11.07 -9.75
N ASP A 338 -9.22 -11.05 -11.08
CA ASP A 338 -8.16 -11.48 -11.97
C ASP A 338 -7.83 -10.44 -13.07
N GLY A 339 -6.90 -10.74 -13.93
CA GLY A 339 -6.40 -9.84 -14.97
C GLY A 339 -7.41 -9.36 -16.01
N ARG A 340 -8.66 -9.81 -15.98
CA ARG A 340 -9.76 -9.35 -16.85
C ARG A 340 -10.47 -8.12 -16.30
N GLU A 341 -10.17 -7.72 -15.06
CA GLU A 341 -10.83 -6.58 -14.43
C GLU A 341 -10.52 -5.25 -15.14
N PRO A 342 -11.55 -4.44 -15.47
CA PRO A 342 -11.35 -3.19 -16.21
C PRO A 342 -10.50 -2.15 -15.46
N GLY A 343 -10.45 -2.24 -14.13
CA GLY A 343 -9.74 -1.28 -13.28
C GLY A 343 -8.25 -1.55 -13.06
N LYS A 344 -7.72 -2.67 -13.56
CA LYS A 344 -6.35 -3.13 -13.25
C LYS A 344 -5.25 -2.09 -13.54
N ALA A 345 -5.39 -1.31 -14.60
CA ALA A 345 -4.40 -0.28 -14.95
C ALA A 345 -4.40 0.89 -13.93
N VAL A 346 -5.56 1.20 -13.34
CA VAL A 346 -5.67 2.21 -12.27
C VAL A 346 -5.02 1.68 -10.99
N ALA A 347 -5.30 0.42 -10.63
CA ALA A 347 -4.66 -0.21 -9.47
C ALA A 347 -3.13 -0.23 -9.61
N LEU A 348 -2.61 -0.64 -10.78
CA LEU A 348 -1.16 -0.64 -11.05
C LEU A 348 -0.56 0.76 -10.96
N ARG A 349 -1.24 1.77 -11.50
CA ARG A 349 -0.81 3.17 -11.39
C ARG A 349 -0.67 3.58 -9.92
N VAL A 350 -1.70 3.34 -9.10
CA VAL A 350 -1.70 3.73 -7.69
C VAL A 350 -0.68 2.94 -6.89
N PHE A 351 -0.53 1.64 -7.15
CA PHE A 351 0.52 0.85 -6.54
C PHE A 351 1.92 1.45 -6.78
N LYS A 352 2.23 1.83 -8.03
CA LYS A 352 3.49 2.50 -8.40
C LYS A 352 3.67 3.87 -7.72
N GLU A 353 2.57 4.56 -7.41
CA GLU A 353 2.61 5.84 -6.69
C GLU A 353 2.96 5.65 -5.21
N TYR A 354 2.56 4.53 -4.58
CA TYR A 354 2.65 4.34 -3.13
C TYR A 354 3.75 3.40 -2.66
N TRP A 355 4.44 2.72 -3.56
CA TRP A 355 5.55 1.83 -3.24
C TRP A 355 6.84 2.23 -3.98
N ALA A 356 7.98 1.80 -3.43
CA ALA A 356 9.30 2.09 -3.99
C ALA A 356 10.07 0.78 -4.26
N ASN A 357 9.45 -0.12 -5.03
CA ASN A 357 10.08 -1.36 -5.48
C ASN A 357 11.20 -1.10 -6.51
N PRO A 358 12.13 -2.03 -6.73
CA PRO A 358 13.22 -1.86 -7.68
C PRO A 358 12.74 -1.67 -9.13
N SER A 359 11.65 -2.34 -9.49
CA SER A 359 10.97 -2.21 -10.78
C SER A 359 9.50 -2.61 -10.68
N TYR A 360 8.75 -2.43 -11.78
CA TYR A 360 7.33 -2.76 -11.89
C TYR A 360 7.11 -3.48 -13.22
N GLY A 361 7.44 -4.79 -13.24
CA GLY A 361 7.48 -5.58 -14.45
C GLY A 361 8.77 -5.41 -15.23
N THR A 362 8.70 -5.67 -16.54
CA THR A 362 9.79 -5.49 -17.51
C THR A 362 9.49 -4.30 -18.43
N VAL A 363 10.41 -3.99 -19.37
CA VAL A 363 10.17 -2.97 -20.39
C VAL A 363 8.99 -3.31 -21.31
N ASP A 364 8.71 -4.60 -21.50
CA ASP A 364 7.69 -5.10 -22.42
C ASP A 364 6.41 -5.55 -21.71
N THR A 365 6.44 -5.79 -20.38
CA THR A 365 5.33 -6.37 -19.62
C THR A 365 5.14 -5.64 -18.30
N GLU A 366 3.98 -5.00 -18.16
CA GLU A 366 3.58 -4.31 -16.93
C GLU A 366 3.21 -5.31 -15.81
N GLY A 367 3.38 -4.88 -14.56
CA GLY A 367 3.01 -5.62 -13.37
C GLY A 367 3.78 -5.13 -12.16
N VAL A 368 3.55 -5.74 -11.00
CA VAL A 368 4.27 -5.40 -9.77
C VAL A 368 5.41 -6.38 -9.47
N PHE A 369 5.77 -7.23 -10.42
CA PHE A 369 6.82 -8.22 -10.25
C PHE A 369 8.23 -7.65 -10.47
N PHE A 370 9.19 -8.19 -9.72
CA PHE A 370 10.60 -7.79 -9.77
C PHE A 370 11.52 -8.83 -9.11
N GLU A 371 12.83 -8.65 -9.30
CA GLU A 371 13.90 -9.34 -8.56
C GLU A 371 14.59 -8.32 -7.62
N SER A 372 14.94 -8.76 -6.42
CA SER A 372 15.83 -8.05 -5.49
C SER A 372 16.81 -9.05 -4.88
N SER A 373 17.99 -8.58 -4.42
CA SER A 373 19.04 -9.46 -3.89
C SER A 373 19.65 -8.90 -2.62
N TYR A 374 19.97 -9.78 -1.68
CA TYR A 374 20.73 -9.47 -0.47
C TYR A 374 21.90 -10.47 -0.33
N GLY A 375 23.10 -10.06 -0.74
CA GLY A 375 24.24 -10.99 -0.81
C GLY A 375 23.98 -12.15 -1.78
N ASP A 376 24.02 -13.37 -1.31
CA ASP A 376 23.71 -14.59 -2.04
C ASP A 376 22.31 -15.15 -1.74
N VAL A 377 21.37 -14.25 -1.46
CA VAL A 377 19.93 -14.51 -1.33
C VAL A 377 19.18 -13.70 -2.38
N ASP A 378 18.39 -14.36 -3.22
CA ASP A 378 17.56 -13.72 -4.24
C ASP A 378 16.06 -13.80 -3.86
N PHE A 379 15.34 -12.71 -4.10
CA PHE A 379 13.89 -12.60 -3.98
C PHE A 379 13.29 -12.40 -5.36
N PHE A 380 12.38 -13.29 -5.75
CA PHE A 380 11.55 -13.18 -6.95
C PHE A 380 10.13 -12.87 -6.47
N VAL A 381 9.80 -11.59 -6.44
CA VAL A 381 8.46 -11.12 -6.06
C VAL A 381 7.60 -11.13 -7.31
N ILE A 382 6.50 -11.86 -7.28
CA ILE A 382 5.63 -12.04 -8.44
C ILE A 382 4.32 -11.28 -8.31
N ASP A 383 3.74 -10.95 -9.46
CA ASP A 383 2.40 -10.39 -9.61
C ASP A 383 1.45 -11.51 -10.01
N ASP A 384 0.64 -11.95 -9.09
CA ASP A 384 -0.28 -13.05 -9.31
C ASP A 384 -1.71 -12.58 -9.65
N ARG A 385 -1.92 -11.29 -10.00
CA ARG A 385 -3.22 -10.70 -10.33
C ARG A 385 -3.30 -10.09 -11.73
N TYR A 386 -2.34 -9.26 -12.13
CA TYR A 386 -2.45 -8.41 -13.33
C TYR A 386 -2.64 -9.20 -14.64
N TRP A 387 -2.00 -10.36 -14.75
CA TRP A 387 -2.06 -11.25 -15.92
C TRP A 387 -2.76 -12.58 -15.62
N ARG A 388 -3.31 -12.76 -14.42
CA ARG A 388 -4.05 -13.97 -14.06
C ARG A 388 -5.24 -14.16 -15.00
N ASP A 389 -5.36 -15.36 -15.57
CA ASP A 389 -6.48 -15.77 -16.42
C ASP A 389 -7.01 -17.12 -15.96
N ILE A 390 -8.34 -17.25 -15.91
CA ILE A 390 -9.04 -18.46 -15.47
C ILE A 390 -8.69 -19.69 -16.33
N ASP A 391 -8.21 -19.48 -17.54
CA ASP A 391 -7.91 -20.55 -18.51
C ASP A 391 -6.52 -21.17 -18.33
N ASP A 392 -5.86 -21.03 -17.16
CA ASP A 392 -4.63 -21.73 -16.79
C ASP A 392 -3.34 -20.87 -16.76
N SER A 393 -3.48 -19.58 -16.49
CA SER A 393 -2.31 -18.72 -16.24
C SER A 393 -2.46 -17.94 -14.94
N VAL A 394 -1.51 -18.07 -14.03
CA VAL A 394 -1.39 -17.21 -12.84
C VAL A 394 -0.62 -15.94 -13.18
N LEU A 395 0.42 -16.05 -14.01
CA LEU A 395 1.40 -14.98 -14.24
C LEU A 395 1.30 -14.34 -15.64
N GLY A 396 0.58 -14.98 -16.59
CA GLY A 396 0.71 -14.68 -18.01
C GLY A 396 2.04 -15.20 -18.57
N ASP A 397 2.13 -15.30 -19.92
CA ASP A 397 3.27 -15.95 -20.58
C ASP A 397 4.61 -15.23 -20.35
N GLU A 398 4.60 -13.91 -20.40
CA GLU A 398 5.83 -13.11 -20.32
C GLU A 398 6.39 -13.07 -18.89
N GLN A 399 5.56 -12.90 -17.86
CA GLN A 399 6.04 -12.95 -16.48
C GLN A 399 6.51 -14.37 -16.11
N GLU A 400 5.77 -15.42 -16.55
CA GLU A 400 6.20 -16.80 -16.34
C GLU A 400 7.57 -17.04 -16.98
N ALA A 401 7.77 -16.65 -18.25
CA ALA A 401 9.05 -16.77 -18.93
C ALA A 401 10.16 -15.98 -18.23
N TRP A 402 9.87 -14.78 -17.74
CA TRP A 402 10.80 -13.98 -16.93
C TRP A 402 11.20 -14.74 -15.66
N LEU A 403 10.23 -15.21 -14.85
CA LEU A 403 10.49 -15.92 -13.61
C LEU A 403 11.35 -17.16 -13.83
N LEU A 404 10.98 -18.00 -14.80
CA LEU A 404 11.71 -19.23 -15.13
C LEU A 404 13.14 -18.92 -15.57
N SER A 405 13.33 -17.88 -16.38
CA SER A 405 14.66 -17.44 -16.83
C SER A 405 15.52 -16.91 -15.68
N GLN A 406 14.95 -16.08 -14.78
CA GLN A 406 15.69 -15.52 -13.64
C GLN A 406 16.06 -16.63 -12.63
N LEU A 407 15.15 -17.55 -12.36
CA LEU A 407 15.42 -18.69 -11.48
C LEU A 407 16.57 -19.55 -12.01
N ALA A 408 16.57 -19.86 -13.30
CA ALA A 408 17.65 -20.65 -13.93
C ALA A 408 19.00 -19.90 -13.97
N ALA A 409 18.97 -18.57 -14.03
CA ALA A 409 20.18 -17.73 -14.03
C ALA A 409 20.73 -17.45 -12.62
N SER A 410 19.90 -17.57 -11.59
CA SER A 410 20.29 -17.27 -10.21
C SER A 410 21.32 -18.24 -9.67
N THR A 411 22.42 -17.70 -9.16
CA THR A 411 23.46 -18.45 -8.44
C THR A 411 23.36 -18.31 -6.92
N ALA A 412 22.31 -17.64 -6.43
CA ALA A 412 22.08 -17.46 -5.00
C ALA A 412 21.92 -18.80 -4.28
N VAL A 413 22.33 -18.85 -3.01
CA VAL A 413 22.17 -20.05 -2.16
C VAL A 413 20.68 -20.30 -1.91
N PHE A 414 19.94 -19.26 -1.52
CA PHE A 414 18.50 -19.34 -1.36
C PHE A 414 17.77 -18.43 -2.33
N LYS A 415 16.63 -18.91 -2.83
CA LYS A 415 15.75 -18.24 -3.78
C LYS A 415 14.34 -18.21 -3.19
N PHE A 416 13.92 -17.04 -2.72
CA PHE A 416 12.56 -16.85 -2.22
C PHE A 416 11.67 -16.42 -3.36
N ILE A 417 10.61 -17.19 -3.64
CA ILE A 417 9.54 -16.79 -4.57
C ILE A 417 8.37 -16.32 -3.73
N ALA A 418 8.05 -15.03 -3.83
CA ALA A 418 7.06 -14.37 -3.00
C ALA A 418 5.83 -13.96 -3.82
N SER A 419 4.64 -14.34 -3.34
CA SER A 419 3.33 -14.14 -3.97
C SER A 419 2.29 -13.66 -2.96
N GLY A 420 1.24 -12.97 -3.41
CA GLY A 420 0.03 -12.76 -2.62
C GLY A 420 -0.63 -14.11 -2.27
N SER A 421 -0.93 -14.91 -3.26
CA SER A 421 -1.63 -16.20 -3.12
C SER A 421 -0.70 -17.38 -2.81
N GLN A 422 -1.26 -18.42 -2.15
CA GLN A 422 -0.53 -19.66 -1.81
C GLN A 422 -0.15 -20.51 -3.03
N PHE A 423 1.06 -21.12 -2.97
CA PHE A 423 1.58 -22.07 -3.97
C PHE A 423 1.11 -23.52 -3.75
N THR A 424 0.53 -23.85 -2.62
CA THR A 424 0.08 -25.21 -2.27
C THR A 424 -0.85 -25.82 -3.32
N THR A 425 -0.81 -27.17 -3.47
CA THR A 425 -1.76 -27.91 -4.32
C THR A 425 -3.14 -28.08 -3.67
N HIS A 426 -3.29 -27.72 -2.41
CA HIS A 426 -4.48 -27.91 -1.57
C HIS A 426 -5.17 -26.60 -1.17
N GLY A 427 -4.85 -25.49 -1.83
CA GLY A 427 -5.39 -24.18 -1.51
C GLY A 427 -6.84 -23.95 -1.96
N SER A 428 -7.29 -22.71 -1.81
CA SER A 428 -8.59 -22.24 -2.30
C SER A 428 -8.65 -22.17 -3.83
N GLY A 429 -9.82 -21.89 -4.38
CA GLY A 429 -9.97 -21.62 -5.82
C GLY A 429 -9.24 -20.34 -6.29
N ASP A 430 -8.73 -19.56 -5.35
CA ASP A 430 -7.95 -18.35 -5.59
C ASP A 430 -6.43 -18.53 -5.44
N SER A 431 -5.98 -19.72 -5.08
CA SER A 431 -4.56 -20.08 -5.00
C SER A 431 -4.06 -20.79 -6.25
N TRP A 432 -2.76 -21.09 -6.31
CA TRP A 432 -2.16 -21.91 -7.37
C TRP A 432 -2.76 -23.32 -7.48
N ALA A 433 -3.49 -23.78 -6.45
CA ALA A 433 -4.26 -25.04 -6.52
C ALA A 433 -5.33 -25.05 -7.63
N ALA A 434 -5.84 -23.90 -8.05
CA ALA A 434 -6.75 -23.79 -9.18
C ALA A 434 -6.02 -23.82 -10.53
N TYR A 435 -4.69 -23.71 -10.54
CA TYR A 435 -3.83 -23.56 -11.72
C TYR A 435 -2.72 -24.63 -11.75
N LEU A 436 -3.11 -25.90 -11.57
CA LEU A 436 -2.15 -27.01 -11.42
C LEU A 436 -1.20 -27.19 -12.60
N THR A 437 -1.62 -26.80 -13.82
CA THR A 437 -0.75 -26.85 -15.00
C THR A 437 0.36 -25.81 -14.92
N ALA A 438 0.03 -24.57 -14.53
CA ALA A 438 1.02 -23.50 -14.32
C ALA A 438 1.96 -23.83 -13.16
N GLN A 439 1.41 -24.30 -12.03
CA GLN A 439 2.21 -24.78 -10.91
C GLN A 439 3.15 -25.92 -11.33
N GLY A 440 2.63 -26.91 -12.09
CA GLY A 440 3.42 -28.03 -12.60
C GLY A 440 4.56 -27.60 -13.52
N ARG A 441 4.38 -26.56 -14.36
CA ARG A 441 5.45 -25.99 -15.19
C ARG A 441 6.57 -25.38 -14.34
N LEU A 442 6.23 -24.60 -13.29
CA LEU A 442 7.21 -24.03 -12.37
C LEU A 442 7.99 -25.14 -11.63
N LEU A 443 7.30 -26.10 -11.04
CA LEU A 443 7.92 -27.21 -10.31
C LEU A 443 8.80 -28.08 -11.22
N GLN A 444 8.36 -28.35 -12.46
CA GLN A 444 9.14 -29.11 -13.44
C GLN A 444 10.38 -28.33 -13.89
N HIS A 445 10.26 -27.02 -14.08
CA HIS A 445 11.40 -26.17 -14.45
C HIS A 445 12.50 -26.18 -13.36
N ILE A 446 12.10 -26.17 -12.07
CA ILE A 446 13.04 -26.29 -10.95
C ILE A 446 13.82 -27.61 -11.05
N VAL A 447 13.14 -28.71 -11.37
CA VAL A 447 13.78 -30.03 -11.54
C VAL A 447 14.68 -30.06 -12.78
N ASP A 448 14.19 -29.64 -13.95
CA ASP A 448 14.89 -29.71 -15.22
C ASP A 448 16.19 -28.90 -15.23
N ASN A 449 16.24 -27.83 -14.48
CA ASN A 449 17.40 -26.95 -14.36
C ASN A 449 18.20 -27.17 -13.06
N SER A 450 17.86 -28.20 -12.27
CA SER A 450 18.52 -28.52 -10.99
C SER A 450 18.64 -27.30 -10.06
N ILE A 451 17.56 -26.51 -9.94
CA ILE A 451 17.55 -25.28 -9.15
C ILE A 451 17.40 -25.65 -7.67
N THR A 452 18.40 -25.33 -6.86
CA THR A 452 18.45 -25.62 -5.43
C THR A 452 18.02 -24.42 -4.58
N GLY A 453 17.66 -24.64 -3.31
CA GLY A 453 17.46 -23.59 -2.33
C GLY A 453 16.19 -22.76 -2.53
N VAL A 454 15.14 -23.29 -3.16
CA VAL A 454 13.87 -22.58 -3.38
C VAL A 454 12.98 -22.66 -2.14
N VAL A 455 12.40 -21.53 -1.74
CA VAL A 455 11.41 -21.40 -0.66
C VAL A 455 10.27 -20.49 -1.15
N PHE A 456 9.02 -20.88 -0.94
CA PHE A 456 7.86 -20.06 -1.26
C PHE A 456 7.44 -19.21 -0.07
N LEU A 457 7.08 -17.94 -0.34
CA LEU A 457 6.47 -17.02 0.62
C LEU A 457 5.08 -16.62 0.09
N SER A 458 4.06 -16.67 0.95
CA SER A 458 2.68 -16.38 0.55
C SER A 458 1.84 -15.71 1.64
N GLY A 459 0.66 -15.22 1.25
CA GLY A 459 -0.32 -14.53 2.10
C GLY A 459 -1.75 -15.02 1.93
N ASP A 460 -2.73 -14.11 1.78
CA ASP A 460 -4.15 -14.26 1.42
C ASP A 460 -5.03 -14.93 2.50
N VAL A 461 -4.72 -16.12 2.91
CA VAL A 461 -5.66 -17.11 3.46
C VAL A 461 -6.13 -16.87 4.90
N HIS A 462 -5.82 -15.72 5.50
CA HIS A 462 -6.23 -15.33 6.88
C HIS A 462 -5.89 -16.38 7.96
N ARG A 463 -4.78 -17.06 7.80
CA ARG A 463 -4.15 -17.99 8.75
C ARG A 463 -2.68 -18.15 8.38
N SER A 464 -1.82 -18.36 9.34
CA SER A 464 -0.40 -18.61 9.06
C SER A 464 -0.12 -20.10 9.01
N GLU A 465 0.69 -20.52 8.04
CA GLU A 465 0.97 -21.94 7.78
C GLU A 465 2.44 -22.19 7.47
N PHE A 466 2.95 -23.32 7.93
CA PHE A 466 4.14 -23.96 7.40
C PHE A 466 3.71 -25.17 6.57
N ARG A 467 4.15 -25.20 5.30
CA ARG A 467 3.78 -26.23 4.32
C ARG A 467 4.99 -26.82 3.64
N SER A 468 4.82 -28.01 3.12
CA SER A 468 5.83 -28.71 2.32
C SER A 468 5.20 -29.09 0.97
N VAL A 469 5.32 -28.20 -0.01
CA VAL A 469 4.73 -28.36 -1.34
C VAL A 469 5.42 -29.52 -2.05
N ALA A 470 4.61 -30.46 -2.57
CA ALA A 470 5.13 -31.65 -3.24
C ALA A 470 5.87 -31.28 -4.52
N ALA A 471 7.09 -31.74 -4.67
CA ALA A 471 7.90 -31.54 -5.87
C ALA A 471 7.37 -32.30 -7.09
N ALA A 472 7.78 -31.85 -8.28
CA ALA A 472 7.75 -32.69 -9.47
C ALA A 472 8.66 -33.91 -9.29
N THR A 473 8.42 -34.97 -10.06
CA THR A 473 9.17 -36.23 -9.96
C THR A 473 10.68 -36.00 -10.09
N GLY A 474 11.44 -36.40 -9.09
CA GLY A 474 12.90 -36.24 -9.04
C GLY A 474 13.37 -34.99 -8.32
N GLY A 475 12.47 -34.12 -7.87
CA GLY A 475 12.79 -32.92 -7.09
C GLY A 475 12.72 -33.13 -5.58
N TYR A 476 13.01 -32.09 -4.84
CA TYR A 476 12.84 -31.99 -3.40
C TYR A 476 11.52 -31.30 -3.04
N ALA A 477 10.95 -31.59 -1.87
CA ALA A 477 9.76 -30.87 -1.40
C ALA A 477 10.13 -29.41 -1.06
N ILE A 478 9.33 -28.47 -1.56
CA ILE A 478 9.62 -27.05 -1.43
C ILE A 478 8.88 -26.50 -0.19
N PRO A 479 9.58 -25.89 0.77
CA PRO A 479 8.94 -25.20 1.88
C PRO A 479 8.09 -24.02 1.38
N GLU A 480 6.87 -23.90 1.90
CA GLU A 480 6.04 -22.72 1.77
C GLU A 480 5.75 -22.15 3.15
N LEU A 481 6.02 -20.87 3.32
CA LEU A 481 5.77 -20.10 4.51
C LEU A 481 4.64 -19.11 4.19
N THR A 482 3.46 -19.31 4.78
CA THR A 482 2.30 -18.43 4.64
C THR A 482 2.14 -17.55 5.88
N SER A 483 2.16 -16.24 5.71
CA SER A 483 2.03 -15.27 6.80
C SER A 483 0.79 -14.39 6.60
N SER A 484 -0.30 -14.71 7.32
CA SER A 484 -1.61 -14.06 7.24
C SER A 484 -2.46 -14.43 8.46
N PRO A 485 -3.36 -13.54 8.96
CA PRO A 485 -3.38 -12.11 8.68
C PRO A 485 -2.45 -11.35 9.64
N MET A 486 -2.03 -10.15 9.26
CA MET A 486 -1.38 -9.21 10.17
C MET A 486 -2.39 -8.37 10.97
N ALA A 487 -3.54 -8.05 10.38
CA ALA A 487 -4.65 -7.35 11.04
C ALA A 487 -5.96 -7.64 10.31
N ASN A 488 -6.55 -8.80 10.56
CA ASN A 488 -7.83 -9.21 9.95
C ASN A 488 -8.47 -10.37 10.75
N THR A 489 -9.65 -10.80 10.31
CA THR A 489 -10.33 -11.97 10.87
C THR A 489 -9.64 -13.27 10.46
N ASN A 490 -9.53 -14.22 11.38
CA ASN A 490 -8.88 -15.49 11.14
C ASN A 490 -9.79 -16.51 10.43
N ALA A 491 -9.22 -17.25 9.47
CA ALA A 491 -9.87 -18.35 8.77
C ALA A 491 -9.54 -19.72 9.40
N ARG A 492 -10.36 -20.72 9.10
CA ARG A 492 -10.17 -22.07 9.64
C ARG A 492 -8.94 -22.75 9.03
N CYS A 493 -8.15 -23.43 9.86
CA CYS A 493 -7.05 -24.28 9.40
C CYS A 493 -7.57 -25.47 8.57
N PRO A 494 -6.94 -25.76 7.40
CA PRO A 494 -7.22 -26.94 6.60
C PRO A 494 -6.62 -28.22 7.22
N THR A 495 -6.93 -29.36 6.60
CA THR A 495 -6.28 -30.64 6.90
C THR A 495 -5.92 -31.30 5.58
N ASP A 496 -4.65 -31.32 5.24
CA ASP A 496 -4.14 -31.93 4.03
C ASP A 496 -2.69 -32.44 4.23
N SER A 497 -2.13 -33.08 3.21
CA SER A 497 -0.83 -33.76 3.34
C SER A 497 0.38 -32.84 3.22
N GLU A 498 0.21 -31.61 2.71
CA GLU A 498 1.29 -30.61 2.59
C GLU A 498 1.41 -29.77 3.87
N LEU A 499 0.35 -29.69 4.67
CA LEU A 499 0.32 -28.90 5.90
C LEU A 499 1.22 -29.52 6.97
N ARG A 500 2.13 -28.72 7.50
CA ARG A 500 2.95 -29.07 8.67
C ARG A 500 2.36 -28.49 9.95
N GLU A 501 2.09 -27.19 9.95
CA GLU A 501 1.54 -26.44 11.07
C GLU A 501 0.62 -25.32 10.57
N CYS A 502 -0.41 -24.98 11.37
CA CYS A 502 -1.34 -23.92 11.05
C CYS A 502 -1.77 -23.17 12.31
N PHE A 503 -1.84 -21.85 12.22
CA PHE A 503 -2.18 -20.91 13.29
C PHE A 503 -3.26 -19.95 12.81
N ASN A 504 -4.35 -19.84 13.58
CA ASN A 504 -5.53 -19.08 13.19
C ASN A 504 -6.31 -18.49 14.37
N THR A 505 -5.65 -18.17 15.45
CA THR A 505 -6.30 -17.65 16.68
C THR A 505 -5.89 -16.23 17.02
N ASP A 506 -4.98 -15.64 16.26
CA ASP A 506 -4.45 -14.29 16.44
C ASP A 506 -4.01 -13.71 15.09
N ASP A 507 -3.49 -12.49 15.08
CA ASP A 507 -2.72 -11.93 13.98
C ASP A 507 -1.27 -12.42 14.10
N TYR A 508 -0.63 -12.63 12.94
CA TYR A 508 0.70 -13.24 12.90
C TYR A 508 1.59 -12.57 11.87
N PHE A 509 2.91 -12.63 12.11
CA PHE A 509 3.93 -12.42 11.09
C PHE A 509 4.99 -13.50 11.16
N ILE A 510 5.69 -13.73 10.05
CA ILE A 510 6.83 -14.65 10.02
C ILE A 510 8.13 -13.83 9.90
N GLY A 511 9.02 -14.04 10.87
CA GLY A 511 10.41 -13.63 10.82
C GLY A 511 11.27 -14.75 10.26
N VAL A 512 12.26 -14.40 9.44
CA VAL A 512 13.15 -15.37 8.78
C VAL A 512 14.61 -14.95 9.01
N GLU A 513 15.41 -15.86 9.54
CA GLU A 513 16.87 -15.72 9.65
C GLU A 513 17.54 -16.62 8.61
N VAL A 514 18.27 -16.03 7.67
CA VAL A 514 19.05 -16.74 6.67
C VAL A 514 20.53 -16.66 7.04
N ASN A 515 21.23 -17.77 6.97
CA ASN A 515 22.67 -17.81 7.19
C ASN A 515 23.35 -18.66 6.09
N THR A 516 24.02 -17.99 5.16
CA THR A 516 24.76 -18.63 4.07
C THR A 516 26.26 -18.76 4.35
N THR A 517 26.73 -18.30 5.50
CA THR A 517 28.17 -18.34 5.88
C THR A 517 28.61 -19.69 6.42
N THR A 518 27.69 -20.63 6.66
CA THR A 518 27.96 -21.96 7.21
C THR A 518 28.19 -23.00 6.11
N ALA A 519 28.79 -24.15 6.47
CA ALA A 519 29.04 -25.24 5.53
C ALA A 519 27.76 -25.87 4.97
N ASP A 520 26.68 -25.88 5.74
CA ASP A 520 25.31 -26.21 5.30
C ASP A 520 24.43 -24.99 5.62
N PRO A 521 24.18 -24.10 4.65
CA PRO A 521 23.41 -22.90 4.85
C PRO A 521 22.00 -23.19 5.38
N THR A 522 21.43 -22.24 6.12
CA THR A 522 20.15 -22.43 6.80
C THR A 522 19.18 -21.28 6.58
N VAL A 523 17.89 -21.61 6.56
CA VAL A 523 16.75 -20.70 6.73
C VAL A 523 16.03 -21.12 8.00
N LYS A 524 15.85 -20.18 8.94
CA LYS A 524 15.08 -20.39 10.16
C LYS A 524 13.84 -19.52 10.10
N ALA A 525 12.68 -20.12 9.85
CA ALA A 525 11.39 -19.46 9.88
C ALA A 525 10.82 -19.47 11.31
N GLN A 526 10.36 -18.33 11.78
CA GLN A 526 9.86 -18.09 13.13
C GLN A 526 8.51 -17.38 13.03
N LEU A 527 7.45 -18.02 13.51
CA LEU A 527 6.11 -17.42 13.56
C LEU A 527 5.92 -16.70 14.89
N PHE A 528 5.51 -15.44 14.83
CA PHE A 528 5.19 -14.61 15.99
C PHE A 528 3.74 -14.16 15.94
N ASP A 529 3.10 -14.06 17.12
CA ASP A 529 1.77 -13.46 17.26
C ASP A 529 1.83 -11.92 17.36
N ARG A 530 0.66 -11.28 17.50
CA ARG A 530 0.53 -9.81 17.61
C ARG A 530 1.25 -9.19 18.80
N ASN A 531 1.64 -9.98 19.81
CA ASN A 531 2.38 -9.53 20.98
C ASN A 531 3.88 -9.75 20.83
N GLY A 532 4.33 -10.38 19.73
CA GLY A 532 5.71 -10.76 19.49
C GLY A 532 6.13 -12.04 20.20
N GLU A 533 5.17 -12.84 20.67
CA GLU A 533 5.45 -14.15 21.28
C GLU A 533 5.69 -15.20 20.20
N LEU A 534 6.80 -15.94 20.32
CA LEU A 534 7.17 -17.00 19.39
C LEU A 534 6.21 -18.20 19.52
N GLN A 535 5.53 -18.54 18.43
CA GLN A 535 4.55 -19.61 18.37
C GLN A 535 5.12 -20.89 17.74
N ALA A 536 5.97 -20.78 16.71
CA ALA A 536 6.56 -21.90 16.00
C ALA A 536 7.92 -21.56 15.38
N VAL A 537 8.71 -22.61 15.13
CA VAL A 537 10.00 -22.52 14.43
C VAL A 537 10.12 -23.65 13.43
N TRP A 538 10.60 -23.32 12.23
CA TRP A 538 11.00 -24.31 11.24
C TRP A 538 12.42 -24.03 10.77
N ASP A 539 13.36 -24.92 11.10
CA ASP A 539 14.72 -24.89 10.60
C ASP A 539 14.79 -25.69 9.29
N ILE A 540 15.23 -25.04 8.23
CA ILE A 540 15.37 -25.56 6.87
C ILE A 540 16.85 -25.49 6.49
N LYS A 541 17.45 -26.60 6.08
CA LYS A 541 18.84 -26.65 5.63
C LYS A 541 18.90 -26.60 4.11
N HIS A 542 19.94 -26.00 3.56
CA HIS A 542 20.15 -26.01 2.11
C HIS A 542 20.28 -27.43 1.58
N SER A 543 20.91 -28.35 2.33
CA SER A 543 21.02 -29.77 1.96
C SER A 543 19.66 -30.48 1.82
N ASP A 544 18.58 -29.97 2.44
CA ASP A 544 17.21 -30.51 2.27
C ASP A 544 16.56 -30.00 0.96
N LEU A 545 17.14 -28.97 0.33
CA LEU A 545 16.65 -28.28 -0.88
C LEU A 545 17.57 -28.53 -2.09
N THR A 546 18.08 -29.74 -2.23
CA THR A 546 19.00 -30.16 -3.32
C THR A 546 18.50 -31.46 -3.95
N PHE A 547 19.07 -31.83 -5.11
CA PHE A 547 18.74 -33.02 -5.87
C PHE A 547 19.63 -34.22 -5.49
#